data_bf8aec661343e159f569dd574777ad8b
#
_entry.id   bf8aec661343e159f569dd574777ad8b
#
_cell.length_a   1.000
_cell.length_b   1.000
_cell.length_c   1.000
_cell.angle_alpha   90.00
_cell.angle_beta   90.00
_cell.angle_gamma   90.00
#
_symmetry.space_group_name_H-M   'P 1'
#
loop_
_entity.id
_entity.type
_entity.pdbx_description
1 polymer ?
#
loop_
_entity_poly.entity_id
_entity_poly.type
_entity_poly.pdbx_seq_one_letter_code
_entity_poly.pdbx_strand_id
1 'polypeptide(L)'
;DFCRDVSGTHAATGDFVDWAIRCVEEHPHPLALYFFSEDKKAQRRILNYCHFGGGCINDTIIHLATSAMPFGGVGESGMGGYHGRTGFETFSHYRSIVDKKTWMDLPIRYQRYDEKKEKLLRRFLR
;
A
#
# COMPACT_ATOMS: atom_id res chain seq x y z
N ASP A 1 14.30 -23.90 6.94
CA ASP A 1 13.96 -24.62 8.20
C ASP A 1 12.79 -23.99 8.96
N PHE A 2 12.25 -22.91 8.44
CA PHE A 2 11.13 -22.15 9.01
C PHE A 2 9.81 -22.95 9.17
N CYS A 3 9.56 -23.93 8.33
CA CYS A 3 8.33 -24.74 8.38
C CYS A 3 8.42 -25.96 9.32
N ARG A 4 9.55 -26.26 9.94
CA ARG A 4 9.73 -27.46 10.77
C ARG A 4 9.21 -27.35 12.19
N ASP A 5 9.13 -26.13 12.74
CA ASP A 5 8.75 -25.97 14.15
C ASP A 5 7.23 -25.96 14.40
N VAL A 6 6.42 -25.95 13.35
CA VAL A 6 4.95 -25.82 13.47
C VAL A 6 4.23 -27.17 13.60
N SER A 7 4.91 -28.30 13.39
CA SER A 7 4.28 -29.62 13.40
C SER A 7 4.01 -30.22 14.79
N GLY A 8 4.31 -29.54 15.87
CA GLY A 8 4.29 -30.10 17.23
C GLY A 8 3.33 -29.46 18.21
N THR A 9 2.74 -28.32 17.95
CA THR A 9 1.85 -27.67 18.93
C THR A 9 0.50 -27.34 18.31
N HIS A 10 -0.52 -28.07 18.72
CA HIS A 10 -1.91 -27.60 18.63
C HIS A 10 -2.10 -26.39 19.53
N ALA A 11 -1.57 -25.25 19.13
CA ALA A 11 -1.90 -23.99 19.75
C ALA A 11 -3.39 -23.73 19.54
N ALA A 12 -4.08 -23.30 20.56
CA ALA A 12 -5.42 -22.77 20.43
C ALA A 12 -5.43 -21.75 19.28
N THR A 13 -6.49 -21.70 18.50
CA THR A 13 -6.58 -20.94 17.24
C THR A 13 -6.10 -19.48 17.39
N GLY A 14 -6.22 -18.88 18.59
CA GLY A 14 -5.75 -17.53 18.89
C GLY A 14 -4.22 -17.41 18.93
N ASP A 15 -3.54 -18.35 19.56
CA ASP A 15 -2.07 -18.35 19.67
C ASP A 15 -1.38 -18.53 18.32
N PHE A 16 -1.95 -19.35 17.44
CA PHE A 16 -1.39 -19.55 16.10
C PHE A 16 -1.45 -18.28 15.24
N VAL A 17 -2.58 -17.56 15.26
CA VAL A 17 -2.74 -16.32 14.48
C VAL A 17 -1.77 -15.25 14.97
N ASP A 18 -1.60 -15.11 16.28
CA ASP A 18 -0.67 -14.14 16.86
C ASP A 18 0.78 -14.50 16.57
N TRP A 19 1.11 -15.77 16.62
CA TRP A 19 2.41 -16.26 16.22
C TRP A 19 2.67 -16.01 14.72
N ALA A 20 1.72 -16.33 13.85
CA ALA A 20 1.87 -16.12 12.41
C ALA A 20 2.05 -14.62 12.06
N ILE A 21 1.30 -13.73 12.71
CA ILE A 21 1.46 -12.28 12.52
C ILE A 21 2.88 -11.85 12.92
N ARG A 22 3.37 -12.26 14.09
CA ARG A 22 4.74 -11.95 14.52
C ARG A 22 5.78 -12.46 13.52
N CYS A 23 5.63 -13.71 13.07
CA CYS A 23 6.54 -14.28 12.08
C CYS A 23 6.59 -13.47 10.78
N VAL A 24 5.48 -12.98 10.28
CA VAL A 24 5.45 -12.14 9.07
C VAL A 24 6.09 -10.78 9.33
N GLU A 25 5.80 -10.14 10.48
CA GLU A 25 6.28 -8.80 10.78
C GLU A 25 7.77 -8.76 11.20
N GLU A 26 8.31 -9.86 11.72
CA GLU A 26 9.73 -9.99 12.08
C GLU A 26 10.65 -10.29 10.88
N HIS A 27 10.08 -10.56 9.70
CA HIS A 27 10.82 -10.86 8.47
C HIS A 27 10.56 -9.81 7.41
N PRO A 28 11.37 -9.76 6.33
CA PRO A 28 11.10 -8.93 5.16
C PRO A 28 9.68 -9.17 4.64
N HIS A 29 8.96 -8.09 4.35
CA HIS A 29 7.56 -8.18 3.93
C HIS A 29 7.40 -9.04 2.69
N PRO A 30 6.58 -10.11 2.72
CA PRO A 30 6.49 -11.06 1.62
C PRO A 30 5.76 -10.47 0.42
N LEU A 31 6.12 -10.94 -0.77
CA LEU A 31 5.43 -10.59 -2.01
C LEU A 31 4.00 -11.13 -2.02
N ALA A 32 3.79 -12.33 -1.48
CA ALA A 32 2.48 -12.95 -1.42
C ALA A 32 2.23 -13.64 -0.08
N LEU A 33 0.98 -13.55 0.39
CA LEU A 33 0.51 -14.21 1.59
C LEU A 33 -0.73 -15.06 1.27
N TYR A 34 -0.70 -16.33 1.66
CA TYR A 34 -1.82 -17.24 1.52
C TYR A 34 -2.26 -17.74 2.90
N PHE A 35 -3.51 -17.52 3.24
CA PHE A 35 -4.06 -17.91 4.53
C PHE A 35 -5.31 -18.76 4.38
N PHE A 36 -5.31 -19.93 5.00
CA PHE A 36 -6.39 -20.90 4.92
C PHE A 36 -7.10 -20.98 6.28
N SER A 37 -8.34 -20.56 6.34
CA SER A 37 -9.16 -20.62 7.54
C SER A 37 -10.62 -20.32 7.22
N GLU A 38 -11.54 -20.94 7.92
CA GLU A 38 -12.97 -20.56 7.89
C GLU A 38 -13.30 -19.49 8.92
N ASP A 39 -12.44 -19.27 9.92
CA ASP A 39 -12.64 -18.24 10.93
C ASP A 39 -12.43 -16.83 10.36
N LYS A 40 -13.54 -16.11 10.20
CA LYS A 40 -13.56 -14.73 9.70
C LYS A 40 -12.81 -13.73 10.60
N LYS A 41 -12.70 -14.01 11.90
CA LYS A 41 -11.93 -13.15 12.81
C LYS A 41 -10.43 -13.33 12.57
N ALA A 42 -9.98 -14.58 12.43
CA ALA A 42 -8.60 -14.90 12.09
C ALA A 42 -8.20 -14.30 10.74
N GLN A 43 -9.06 -14.46 9.70
CA GLN A 43 -8.82 -13.85 8.39
C GLN A 43 -8.63 -12.33 8.48
N ARG A 44 -9.52 -11.61 9.17
CA ARG A 44 -9.43 -10.16 9.34
C ARG A 44 -8.18 -9.75 10.11
N ARG A 45 -7.77 -10.52 11.12
CA ARG A 45 -6.56 -10.23 11.88
C ARG A 45 -5.32 -10.32 11.00
N ILE A 46 -5.15 -11.41 10.23
CA ILE A 46 -4.05 -11.56 9.29
C ILE A 46 -4.02 -10.39 8.28
N LEU A 47 -5.15 -10.08 7.65
CA LEU A 47 -5.23 -9.01 6.65
C LEU A 47 -4.95 -7.61 7.21
N ASN A 48 -5.25 -7.37 8.49
CA ASN A 48 -5.08 -6.04 9.09
C ASN A 48 -3.70 -5.83 9.74
N TYR A 49 -3.03 -6.89 10.13
CA TYR A 49 -1.79 -6.81 10.89
C TYR A 49 -0.56 -7.31 10.14
N CYS A 50 -0.70 -8.04 9.05
CA CYS A 50 0.43 -8.45 8.22
C CYS A 50 0.60 -7.50 7.03
N HIS A 51 1.84 -7.09 6.77
CA HIS A 51 2.22 -6.32 5.59
C HIS A 51 2.71 -7.27 4.49
N PHE A 52 2.07 -7.25 3.32
CA PHE A 52 2.42 -8.10 2.18
C PHE A 52 1.97 -7.47 0.87
N GLY A 53 2.57 -7.87 -0.26
CA GLY A 53 2.25 -7.31 -1.57
C GLY A 53 0.85 -7.64 -2.06
N GLY A 54 0.48 -8.91 -2.01
CA GLY A 54 -0.86 -9.38 -2.39
C GLY A 54 -1.09 -10.79 -1.86
N GLY A 55 -2.28 -11.36 -2.05
CA GLY A 55 -2.52 -12.71 -1.54
C GLY A 55 -3.93 -13.24 -1.73
N CYS A 56 -4.18 -14.40 -1.19
CA CYS A 56 -5.47 -15.07 -1.22
C CYS A 56 -5.88 -15.59 0.16
N ILE A 57 -7.17 -15.59 0.41
CA ILE A 57 -7.78 -16.31 1.52
C ILE A 57 -8.45 -17.56 0.98
N ASN A 58 -8.06 -18.72 1.53
CA ASN A 58 -8.53 -20.05 1.13
C ASN A 58 -8.24 -20.42 -0.33
N ASP A 59 -7.20 -19.80 -0.92
CA ASP A 59 -6.69 -20.11 -2.24
C ASP A 59 -5.22 -19.70 -2.37
N THR A 60 -4.62 -20.05 -3.50
CA THR A 60 -3.25 -19.63 -3.86
C THR A 60 -3.24 -19.06 -5.27
N ILE A 61 -2.28 -18.20 -5.56
CA ILE A 61 -1.95 -17.72 -6.92
C ILE A 61 -3.08 -16.95 -7.64
N ILE A 62 -4.35 -17.24 -7.39
CA ILE A 62 -5.49 -16.74 -8.17
C ILE A 62 -5.56 -15.21 -8.23
N HIS A 63 -4.98 -14.50 -7.26
CA HIS A 63 -4.86 -13.04 -7.28
C HIS A 63 -4.01 -12.50 -8.45
N LEU A 64 -3.20 -13.37 -9.11
CA LEU A 64 -2.44 -13.03 -10.31
C LEU A 64 -3.25 -13.20 -11.60
N ALA A 65 -4.36 -13.93 -11.55
CA ALA A 65 -5.09 -14.36 -12.74
C ALA A 65 -5.93 -13.27 -13.40
N THR A 66 -6.10 -12.12 -12.75
CA THR A 66 -6.90 -11.02 -13.26
C THR A 66 -6.08 -9.74 -13.45
N SER A 67 -6.29 -9.08 -14.58
CA SER A 67 -5.73 -7.75 -14.82
C SER A 67 -6.44 -6.63 -14.04
N ALA A 68 -7.54 -6.94 -13.37
CA ALA A 68 -8.28 -5.96 -12.55
C ALA A 68 -7.63 -5.70 -11.20
N MET A 69 -6.77 -6.61 -10.72
CA MET A 69 -6.01 -6.45 -9.48
C MET A 69 -4.54 -6.14 -9.77
N PRO A 70 -3.94 -5.17 -9.08
CA PRO A 70 -2.50 -4.92 -9.21
C PRO A 70 -1.70 -6.09 -8.62
N PHE A 71 -0.53 -6.34 -9.18
CA PHE A 71 0.45 -7.25 -8.62
C PHE A 71 1.75 -6.51 -8.36
N GLY A 72 2.24 -6.58 -7.16
CA GLY A 72 3.50 -5.94 -6.75
C GLY A 72 3.79 -6.19 -5.27
N GLY A 73 5.03 -5.98 -4.90
CA GLY A 73 5.50 -6.13 -3.52
C GLY A 73 5.33 -4.85 -2.70
N VAL A 74 5.73 -4.96 -1.43
CA VAL A 74 5.80 -3.85 -0.47
C VAL A 74 7.12 -3.90 0.28
N GLY A 75 7.77 -2.75 0.46
CA GLY A 75 9.07 -2.69 1.12
C GLY A 75 10.13 -3.50 0.37
N GLU A 76 10.71 -4.50 1.01
CA GLU A 76 11.79 -5.31 0.44
C GLU A 76 11.32 -6.28 -0.65
N SER A 77 10.03 -6.64 -0.69
CA SER A 77 9.50 -7.48 -1.76
C SER A 77 9.21 -6.74 -3.06
N GLY A 78 9.31 -5.41 -3.10
CA GLY A 78 9.17 -4.62 -4.31
C GLY A 78 8.60 -3.24 -4.09
N MET A 79 8.61 -2.44 -5.16
CA MET A 79 8.01 -1.10 -5.22
C MET A 79 7.05 -1.02 -6.39
N GLY A 80 5.87 -0.40 -6.14
CA GLY A 80 4.85 -0.25 -7.15
C GLY A 80 4.14 -1.55 -7.50
N GLY A 81 3.43 -1.53 -8.61
CA GLY A 81 2.67 -2.68 -9.07
C GLY A 81 2.43 -2.62 -10.57
N TYR A 82 1.99 -3.72 -11.13
CA TYR A 82 1.59 -3.79 -12.54
C TYR A 82 0.29 -4.60 -12.68
N HIS A 83 -0.17 -4.85 -13.81
CA HIS A 83 -1.46 -5.31 -14.33
C HIS A 83 -2.44 -4.16 -14.61
N GLY A 84 -3.09 -4.27 -15.76
CA GLY A 84 -4.15 -3.39 -16.20
C GLY A 84 -3.83 -1.90 -16.05
N ARG A 85 -4.74 -1.18 -15.44
CA ARG A 85 -4.60 0.26 -15.21
C ARG A 85 -3.39 0.62 -14.35
N THR A 86 -3.09 -0.16 -13.33
CA THR A 86 -1.94 0.09 -12.44
C THR A 86 -0.63 0.02 -13.23
N GLY A 87 -0.48 -0.95 -14.13
CA GLY A 87 0.68 -1.03 -15.01
C GLY A 87 0.79 0.17 -15.94
N PHE A 88 -0.31 0.59 -16.55
CA PHE A 88 -0.33 1.80 -17.37
C PHE A 88 0.10 3.04 -16.57
N GLU A 89 -0.45 3.24 -15.37
CA GLU A 89 -0.12 4.37 -14.50
C GLU A 89 1.34 4.33 -14.03
N THR A 90 1.85 3.16 -13.69
CA THR A 90 3.26 2.96 -13.27
C THR A 90 4.26 3.37 -14.35
N PHE A 91 3.96 3.10 -15.62
CA PHE A 91 4.82 3.46 -16.76
C PHE A 91 4.43 4.78 -17.43
N SER A 92 3.51 5.54 -16.83
CA SER A 92 3.06 6.83 -17.34
C SER A 92 3.54 7.97 -16.44
N HIS A 93 3.81 9.11 -17.03
CA HIS A 93 4.13 10.32 -16.30
C HIS A 93 2.98 11.32 -16.35
N TYR A 94 2.44 11.68 -15.21
CA TYR A 94 1.44 12.74 -15.09
C TYR A 94 2.11 14.10 -15.07
N ARG A 95 1.80 14.92 -16.09
CA ARG A 95 2.34 16.27 -16.22
C ARG A 95 1.27 17.30 -15.90
N SER A 96 1.50 18.08 -14.86
CA SER A 96 0.62 19.20 -14.51
C SER A 96 0.96 20.42 -15.33
N ILE A 97 -0.02 21.01 -16.01
CA ILE A 97 0.13 22.22 -16.81
C ILE A 97 -0.88 23.25 -16.32
N VAL A 98 -0.41 24.44 -16.01
CA VAL A 98 -1.26 25.59 -15.69
C VAL A 98 -1.26 26.53 -16.90
N ASP A 99 -2.38 26.62 -17.59
CA ASP A 99 -2.61 27.61 -18.64
C ASP A 99 -3.22 28.88 -18.01
N LYS A 100 -2.35 29.80 -17.63
CA LYS A 100 -2.75 31.08 -17.05
C LYS A 100 -3.13 32.07 -18.16
N LYS A 101 -4.29 32.69 -18.05
CA LYS A 101 -4.69 33.77 -18.95
C LYS A 101 -3.76 34.99 -18.83
N THR A 102 -3.35 35.55 -19.95
CA THR A 102 -2.38 36.66 -20.01
C THR A 102 -2.91 37.97 -19.44
N TRP A 103 -4.24 38.16 -19.50
CA TRP A 103 -4.90 39.36 -18.96
C TRP A 103 -5.04 39.36 -17.43
N MET A 104 -4.86 38.19 -16.77
CA MET A 104 -4.98 38.07 -15.33
C MET A 104 -3.60 37.87 -14.70
N ASP A 105 -3.19 38.81 -13.90
CA ASP A 105 -1.98 38.70 -13.11
C ASP A 105 -2.26 38.79 -11.61
N LEU A 106 -1.48 38.03 -10.83
CA LEU A 106 -1.62 37.98 -9.39
C LEU A 106 -0.48 38.77 -8.72
N PRO A 107 -0.76 39.98 -8.17
CA PRO A 107 0.27 40.84 -7.55
C PRO A 107 1.05 40.13 -6.43
N ILE A 108 0.49 39.08 -5.84
CA ILE A 108 1.14 38.28 -4.81
C ILE A 108 2.43 37.57 -5.29
N ARG A 109 2.62 37.42 -6.60
CA ARG A 109 3.81 36.78 -7.19
C ARG A 109 5.05 37.67 -7.18
N TYR A 110 4.88 38.96 -7.03
CA TYR A 110 5.96 39.93 -7.16
C TYR A 110 6.57 40.29 -5.81
N GLN A 111 7.85 40.62 -5.82
CA GLN A 111 8.61 41.05 -4.66
C GLN A 111 8.01 42.28 -3.96
N ARG A 112 8.47 42.53 -2.77
CA ARG A 112 7.95 43.31 -1.67
C ARG A 112 6.73 42.62 -1.07
N TYR A 113 7.05 41.57 -0.32
CA TYR A 113 6.08 40.88 0.52
C TYR A 113 5.86 41.74 1.78
N ASP A 114 4.60 42.05 2.01
CA ASP A 114 4.13 42.65 3.25
C ASP A 114 3.33 41.59 4.05
N GLU A 115 2.99 41.91 5.29
CA GLU A 115 2.24 41.00 6.16
C GLU A 115 0.87 40.57 5.55
N LYS A 116 0.27 41.44 4.72
CA LYS A 116 -1.01 41.12 4.05
C LYS A 116 -0.83 40.04 2.99
N LYS A 117 0.23 40.13 2.21
CA LYS A 117 0.58 39.11 1.21
C LYS A 117 0.99 37.79 1.86
N GLU A 118 1.70 37.88 2.97
CA GLU A 118 2.06 36.68 3.74
C GLU A 118 0.83 35.92 4.29
N LYS A 119 -0.12 36.67 4.89
CA LYS A 119 -1.38 36.09 5.38
C LYS A 119 -2.19 35.44 4.24
N LEU A 120 -2.20 36.08 3.08
CA LEU A 120 -2.89 35.56 1.90
C LEU A 120 -2.23 34.30 1.39
N LEU A 121 -0.89 34.25 1.29
CA LEU A 121 -0.13 33.06 0.90
C LEU A 121 -0.38 31.88 1.85
N ARG A 122 -0.33 32.11 3.16
CA ARG A 122 -0.61 31.07 4.16
C ARG A 122 -2.03 30.49 4.05
N ARG A 123 -2.98 31.28 3.54
CA ARG A 123 -4.36 30.82 3.32
C ARG A 123 -4.50 29.95 2.05
N PHE A 124 -3.70 30.22 1.02
CA PHE A 124 -3.74 29.48 -0.26
C PHE A 124 -2.90 28.19 -0.25
N LEU A 125 -1.86 28.14 0.58
CA LEU A 125 -0.92 27.02 0.63
C LEU A 125 -1.24 25.98 1.74
N ARG A 126 -2.44 26.03 2.28
CA ARG A 126 -2.92 25.02 3.25
C ARG A 126 -3.59 23.85 2.59
#